data_714defee69c185fff04a95712c7ed8d5
#
_entry.id   714defee69c185fff04a95712c7ed8d5
#
_cell.length_a   1.000
_cell.length_b   1.000
_cell.length_c   1.000
_cell.angle_alpha   90.00
_cell.angle_beta   90.00
_cell.angle_gamma   90.00
#
_symmetry.space_group_name_H-M   'P 1'
#
loop_
_entity.id
_entity.type
_entity.pdbx_description
1 polymer ?
#
loop_
_entity_poly.entity_id
_entity_poly.type
_entity_poly.pdbx_seq_one_letter_code
_entity_poly.pdbx_strand_id
1 'polypeptide(L)'
;MAGVSTPAAGSRRRYPTRTWLLAVLVIVLAAAPVILRYLVFWPLDQWQVDVEVYRQAGVSLLTGRPVYQAMTESPQLLPFTYPPFAAVLAIPLALLPFGLVGWLWTALQVAATTATVWYAGYRLIHRYAGRTALALAVLTAPMLWLHPVSDGIRFGQINAFMVLAATVDLRRPRPRLFARVPTGVLVGLAMSIKLTPGVFVVHFLLTRRWRAAAWATGTAVLVTLGAWLVMPEASFAFWGGALQDPTRLGPNAGTSNQSLRGFLLRAAPQGGVGTAIWLVCVVVVAVVGFALARKAYRQHDSVAEVAVVGLLAVLLSPVAWIHHLHWLVVVILALLGSDPLRDRRRLVAAGVVTLWFWCRLPWWGISWLADARQPTFFGRMLQNADTVGALVALGLLASVLARTPSPREALETRRDPGRQGATGSDGQRDVEHLEQRHDREHQAKAPAHPGDGREPDPLEQLPAQHGAER
;
A
#
# COMPACT_ATOMS: atom_id res chain seq x y z
N MET A 1 -47.21 33.97 -10.08
CA MET A 1 -46.10 33.41 -10.85
C MET A 1 -44.82 33.80 -10.17
N ALA A 2 -44.26 32.95 -9.32
CA ALA A 2 -42.99 33.16 -8.62
C ALA A 2 -41.95 32.24 -9.28
N GLY A 3 -40.93 32.86 -9.89
CA GLY A 3 -39.87 32.14 -10.61
C GLY A 3 -39.00 31.33 -9.67
N VAL A 4 -38.96 30.02 -9.88
CA VAL A 4 -38.03 29.10 -9.23
C VAL A 4 -36.68 29.28 -9.90
N SER A 5 -35.74 29.97 -9.21
CA SER A 5 -34.35 30.08 -9.63
C SER A 5 -33.65 28.72 -9.46
N THR A 6 -33.31 28.07 -10.57
CA THR A 6 -32.42 26.90 -10.62
C THR A 6 -31.04 27.22 -9.97
N PRO A 7 -30.54 26.39 -9.05
CA PRO A 7 -29.21 26.59 -8.50
C PRO A 7 -28.15 26.42 -9.62
N ALA A 8 -27.31 27.42 -9.79
CA ALA A 8 -26.20 27.41 -10.73
C ALA A 8 -25.33 26.16 -10.53
N ALA A 9 -25.11 25.42 -11.61
CA ALA A 9 -24.22 24.27 -11.67
C ALA A 9 -22.83 24.68 -11.09
N GLY A 10 -22.41 24.00 -10.03
CA GLY A 10 -21.19 24.28 -9.30
C GLY A 10 -20.01 24.40 -10.25
N SER A 11 -19.42 25.57 -10.33
CA SER A 11 -18.24 25.87 -11.11
C SER A 11 -17.12 24.91 -10.70
N ARG A 12 -16.75 23.98 -11.57
CA ARG A 12 -15.51 23.21 -11.42
C ARG A 12 -14.37 24.21 -11.29
N ARG A 13 -13.86 24.43 -10.07
CA ARG A 13 -12.69 25.27 -9.83
C ARG A 13 -11.55 24.69 -10.66
N ARG A 14 -11.21 25.30 -11.80
CA ARG A 14 -10.00 24.98 -12.55
C ARG A 14 -8.85 25.50 -11.70
N TYR A 15 -8.06 24.60 -11.14
CA TYR A 15 -6.82 24.98 -10.47
C TYR A 15 -5.88 25.59 -11.53
N PRO A 16 -5.24 26.74 -11.26
CA PRO A 16 -4.36 27.36 -12.22
C PRO A 16 -3.21 26.40 -12.57
N THR A 17 -2.94 26.21 -13.84
CA THR A 17 -1.88 25.32 -14.35
C THR A 17 -0.53 25.59 -13.68
N ARG A 18 -0.26 26.85 -13.34
CA ARG A 18 0.98 27.28 -12.64
C ARG A 18 1.18 26.57 -11.29
N THR A 19 0.13 26.30 -10.52
CA THR A 19 0.25 25.62 -9.22
C THR A 19 0.62 24.15 -9.37
N TRP A 20 0.16 23.50 -10.42
CA TRP A 20 0.54 22.12 -10.75
C TRP A 20 1.98 22.04 -11.25
N LEU A 21 2.42 22.98 -12.08
CA LEU A 21 3.83 23.07 -12.52
C LEU A 21 4.76 23.29 -11.33
N LEU A 22 4.40 24.18 -10.40
CA LEU A 22 5.16 24.37 -9.16
C LEU A 22 5.20 23.10 -8.30
N ALA A 23 4.10 22.38 -8.18
CA ALA A 23 4.05 21.13 -7.45
C ALA A 23 4.97 20.06 -8.07
N VAL A 24 4.94 19.91 -9.38
CA VAL A 24 5.86 19.02 -10.11
C VAL A 24 7.31 19.43 -9.88
N LEU A 25 7.61 20.72 -10.00
CA LEU A 25 8.96 21.23 -9.74
C LEU A 25 9.44 20.91 -8.32
N VAL A 26 8.60 21.10 -7.29
CA VAL A 26 8.94 20.77 -5.89
C VAL A 26 9.21 19.28 -5.74
N ILE A 27 8.40 18.42 -6.36
CA ILE A 27 8.59 16.95 -6.30
C ILE A 27 9.89 16.55 -7.00
N VAL A 28 10.18 17.13 -8.19
CA VAL A 28 11.43 16.87 -8.93
C VAL A 28 12.64 17.33 -8.13
N LEU A 29 12.60 18.54 -7.57
CA LEU A 29 13.68 19.07 -6.72
C LEU A 29 13.87 18.22 -5.45
N ALA A 30 12.79 17.70 -4.86
CA ALA A 30 12.88 16.79 -3.72
C ALA A 30 13.46 15.41 -4.11
N ALA A 31 13.16 14.92 -5.31
CA ALA A 31 13.71 13.65 -5.82
C ALA A 31 15.18 13.79 -6.24
N ALA A 32 15.58 14.98 -6.70
CA ALA A 32 16.91 15.21 -7.28
C ALA A 32 18.08 14.75 -6.40
N PRO A 33 18.16 15.03 -5.07
CA PRO A 33 19.27 14.55 -4.25
C PRO A 33 19.34 13.03 -4.15
N VAL A 34 18.18 12.33 -4.10
CA VAL A 34 18.12 10.87 -4.10
C VAL A 34 18.61 10.32 -5.43
N ILE A 35 18.14 10.89 -6.54
CA ILE A 35 18.52 10.53 -7.90
C ILE A 35 20.02 10.77 -8.11
N LEU A 36 20.52 11.97 -7.78
CA LEU A 36 21.93 12.31 -7.95
C LEU A 36 22.81 11.38 -7.13
N ARG A 37 22.48 11.13 -5.86
CA ARG A 37 23.26 10.26 -4.99
C ARG A 37 23.34 8.84 -5.52
N TYR A 38 22.21 8.23 -5.91
CA TYR A 38 22.11 6.79 -6.15
C TYR A 38 22.06 6.38 -7.61
N LEU A 39 21.73 7.29 -8.51
CA LEU A 39 21.60 6.97 -9.94
C LEU A 39 22.62 7.70 -10.81
N VAL A 40 23.23 8.78 -10.31
CA VAL A 40 24.25 9.53 -11.06
C VAL A 40 25.65 9.31 -10.48
N PHE A 41 25.81 9.43 -9.15
CA PHE A 41 27.10 9.36 -8.49
C PHE A 41 27.41 8.01 -7.83
N TRP A 42 26.49 7.06 -7.88
CA TRP A 42 26.71 5.70 -7.37
C TRP A 42 27.43 4.85 -8.43
N PRO A 43 28.20 3.82 -8.02
CA PRO A 43 28.82 2.91 -8.97
C PRO A 43 27.82 2.30 -9.95
N LEU A 44 28.12 2.32 -11.24
CA LEU A 44 27.22 1.88 -12.31
C LEU A 44 26.86 0.39 -12.21
N ASP A 45 27.78 -0.41 -11.67
CA ASP A 45 27.56 -1.85 -11.42
C ASP A 45 26.48 -2.16 -10.39
N GLN A 46 26.03 -1.15 -9.62
CA GLN A 46 24.96 -1.27 -8.65
C GLN A 46 23.70 -0.47 -9.06
N TRP A 47 23.66 0.00 -10.30
CA TRP A 47 22.60 0.85 -10.79
C TRP A 47 21.34 0.05 -11.10
N GLN A 48 20.25 0.28 -10.35
CA GLN A 48 18.93 -0.29 -10.60
C GLN A 48 18.91 -1.81 -10.78
N VAL A 49 19.65 -2.51 -9.94
CA VAL A 49 19.89 -3.98 -10.03
C VAL A 49 18.60 -4.81 -10.08
N ASP A 50 17.52 -4.35 -9.43
CA ASP A 50 16.25 -5.08 -9.48
C ASP A 50 15.51 -4.88 -10.81
N VAL A 51 15.64 -3.70 -11.43
CA VAL A 51 15.14 -3.49 -12.81
C VAL A 51 15.89 -4.36 -13.79
N GLU A 52 17.19 -4.54 -13.59
CA GLU A 52 18.00 -5.47 -14.38
C GLU A 52 17.49 -6.92 -14.23
N VAL A 53 17.21 -7.36 -12.97
CA VAL A 53 16.61 -8.68 -12.71
C VAL A 53 15.28 -8.84 -13.46
N TYR A 54 14.40 -7.83 -13.44
CA TYR A 54 13.13 -7.90 -14.16
C TYR A 54 13.37 -7.95 -15.66
N ARG A 55 14.22 -7.06 -16.18
CA ARG A 55 14.54 -7.03 -17.62
C ARG A 55 15.16 -8.34 -18.08
N GLN A 56 16.08 -8.93 -17.31
CA GLN A 56 16.71 -10.22 -17.63
C GLN A 56 15.68 -11.35 -17.67
N ALA A 57 14.67 -11.35 -16.80
CA ALA A 57 13.57 -12.31 -16.88
C ALA A 57 12.78 -12.16 -18.19
N GLY A 58 12.49 -10.93 -18.61
CA GLY A 58 11.84 -10.65 -19.90
C GLY A 58 12.71 -11.09 -21.10
N VAL A 59 14.02 -10.83 -21.07
CA VAL A 59 14.97 -11.29 -22.08
C VAL A 59 15.00 -12.82 -22.14
N SER A 60 15.04 -13.50 -20.99
CA SER A 60 15.03 -14.96 -20.91
C SER A 60 13.80 -15.54 -21.59
N LEU A 61 12.61 -14.96 -21.38
CA LEU A 61 11.38 -15.37 -22.07
C LEU A 61 11.47 -15.19 -23.58
N LEU A 62 11.93 -14.04 -24.05
CA LEU A 62 12.02 -13.73 -25.47
C LEU A 62 13.05 -14.60 -26.20
N THR A 63 14.07 -15.08 -25.49
CA THR A 63 15.17 -15.90 -26.04
C THR A 63 15.03 -17.39 -25.75
N GLY A 64 13.93 -17.83 -25.10
CA GLY A 64 13.71 -19.24 -24.76
C GLY A 64 14.66 -19.77 -23.67
N ARG A 65 15.27 -18.88 -22.85
CA ARG A 65 16.19 -19.28 -21.77
C ARG A 65 15.40 -19.56 -20.47
N PRO A 66 15.88 -20.48 -19.61
CA PRO A 66 15.24 -20.75 -18.32
C PRO A 66 15.27 -19.52 -17.41
N VAL A 67 14.09 -18.95 -17.08
CA VAL A 67 13.94 -17.70 -16.31
C VAL A 67 14.58 -17.77 -14.93
N TYR A 68 14.45 -18.90 -14.24
CA TYR A 68 14.93 -19.07 -12.85
C TYR A 68 16.37 -19.55 -12.73
N GLN A 69 17.03 -19.86 -13.84
CA GLN A 69 18.46 -20.17 -13.90
C GLN A 69 19.29 -18.98 -14.38
N ALA A 70 18.65 -18.05 -15.09
CA ALA A 70 19.32 -16.84 -15.56
C ALA A 70 19.68 -15.94 -14.37
N MET A 71 20.89 -15.38 -14.41
CA MET A 71 21.41 -14.41 -13.48
C MET A 71 21.63 -13.08 -14.20
N THR A 72 21.59 -11.96 -13.46
CA THR A 72 22.07 -10.68 -13.97
C THR A 72 23.57 -10.74 -14.26
N GLU A 73 24.09 -9.72 -14.93
CA GLU A 73 25.53 -9.63 -15.21
C GLU A 73 26.37 -9.51 -13.95
N SER A 74 27.67 -9.85 -14.06
CA SER A 74 28.65 -9.62 -13.00
C SER A 74 28.79 -8.11 -12.75
N PRO A 75 28.98 -7.67 -11.49
CA PRO A 75 29.30 -8.49 -10.30
C PRO A 75 28.07 -8.95 -9.50
N GLN A 76 26.84 -8.55 -9.85
CA GLN A 76 25.67 -8.74 -9.00
C GLN A 76 25.18 -10.20 -8.98
N LEU A 77 25.13 -10.86 -10.15
CA LEU A 77 24.72 -12.27 -10.31
C LEU A 77 23.41 -12.59 -9.54
N LEU A 78 22.39 -11.73 -9.70
CA LEU A 78 21.12 -11.87 -9.00
C LEU A 78 20.11 -12.72 -9.81
N PRO A 79 19.46 -13.71 -9.17
CA PRO A 79 18.44 -14.51 -9.81
C PRO A 79 17.07 -13.80 -9.82
N PHE A 80 16.23 -14.16 -10.77
CA PHE A 80 14.81 -13.80 -10.72
C PHE A 80 14.09 -14.60 -9.63
N THR A 81 13.38 -13.91 -8.73
CA THR A 81 12.75 -14.50 -7.52
C THR A 81 11.24 -14.27 -7.44
N TYR A 82 10.64 -13.67 -8.45
CA TYR A 82 9.22 -13.33 -8.50
C TYR A 82 8.39 -14.42 -9.19
N PRO A 83 7.05 -14.47 -8.97
CA PRO A 83 6.16 -15.38 -9.69
C PRO A 83 6.29 -15.25 -11.22
N PRO A 84 5.97 -16.29 -11.99
CA PRO A 84 6.15 -16.33 -13.45
C PRO A 84 5.47 -15.17 -14.18
N PHE A 85 4.28 -14.75 -13.76
CA PHE A 85 3.57 -13.61 -14.33
C PHE A 85 4.39 -12.31 -14.35
N ALA A 86 5.23 -12.09 -13.33
CA ALA A 86 6.09 -10.91 -13.28
C ALA A 86 7.12 -10.89 -14.43
N ALA A 87 7.58 -12.07 -14.89
CA ALA A 87 8.46 -12.17 -16.06
C ALA A 87 7.73 -11.78 -17.36
N VAL A 88 6.43 -12.14 -17.50
CA VAL A 88 5.61 -11.69 -18.64
C VAL A 88 5.48 -10.17 -18.65
N LEU A 89 5.19 -9.57 -17.49
CA LEU A 89 5.10 -8.11 -17.36
C LEU A 89 6.43 -7.39 -17.61
N ALA A 90 7.54 -8.10 -17.49
CA ALA A 90 8.88 -7.56 -17.76
C ALA A 90 9.27 -7.60 -19.25
N ILE A 91 8.51 -8.24 -20.14
CA ILE A 91 8.80 -8.27 -21.59
C ILE A 91 8.99 -6.87 -22.17
N PRO A 92 8.14 -5.84 -21.90
CA PRO A 92 8.37 -4.51 -22.43
C PRO A 92 9.70 -3.89 -22.00
N LEU A 93 10.21 -4.25 -20.80
CA LEU A 93 11.51 -3.78 -20.29
C LEU A 93 12.67 -4.40 -21.10
N ALA A 94 12.49 -5.63 -21.59
CA ALA A 94 13.48 -6.33 -22.40
C ALA A 94 13.64 -5.72 -23.80
N LEU A 95 12.60 -5.07 -24.32
CA LEU A 95 12.58 -4.49 -25.67
C LEU A 95 13.27 -3.12 -25.76
N LEU A 96 13.61 -2.51 -24.63
CA LEU A 96 14.20 -1.17 -24.57
C LEU A 96 15.64 -1.23 -24.04
N PRO A 97 16.50 -0.24 -24.40
CA PRO A 97 17.82 -0.09 -23.80
C PRO A 97 17.73 0.08 -22.27
N PHE A 98 18.62 -0.59 -21.50
CA PHE A 98 18.56 -0.63 -20.05
C PHE A 98 18.56 0.77 -19.42
N GLY A 99 19.42 1.68 -19.89
CA GLY A 99 19.47 3.05 -19.39
C GLY A 99 18.13 3.78 -19.52
N LEU A 100 17.42 3.64 -20.64
CA LEU A 100 16.09 4.21 -20.81
C LEU A 100 15.07 3.59 -19.86
N VAL A 101 15.08 2.26 -19.71
CA VAL A 101 14.20 1.53 -18.80
C VAL A 101 14.40 2.02 -17.36
N GLY A 102 15.64 2.15 -16.91
CA GLY A 102 15.95 2.58 -15.56
C GLY A 102 15.41 3.99 -15.25
N TRP A 103 15.59 4.94 -16.17
CA TRP A 103 15.07 6.31 -15.99
C TRP A 103 13.55 6.36 -16.03
N LEU A 104 12.91 5.63 -16.95
CA LEU A 104 11.44 5.51 -17.00
C LEU A 104 10.90 4.88 -15.71
N TRP A 105 11.56 3.82 -15.23
CA TRP A 105 11.17 3.15 -13.99
C TRP A 105 11.26 4.08 -12.78
N THR A 106 12.34 4.86 -12.69
CA THR A 106 12.49 5.89 -11.64
C THR A 106 11.35 6.90 -11.68
N ALA A 107 11.04 7.44 -12.86
CA ALA A 107 9.92 8.37 -13.03
C ALA A 107 8.58 7.74 -12.61
N LEU A 108 8.34 6.49 -12.99
CA LEU A 108 7.14 5.75 -12.62
C LEU A 108 7.07 5.46 -11.10
N GLN A 109 8.20 5.15 -10.43
CA GLN A 109 8.23 4.98 -8.98
C GLN A 109 7.90 6.28 -8.23
N VAL A 110 8.45 7.41 -8.67
CA VAL A 110 8.12 8.74 -8.10
C VAL A 110 6.65 9.06 -8.34
N ALA A 111 6.14 8.79 -9.54
CA ALA A 111 4.72 8.98 -9.86
C ALA A 111 3.81 8.08 -9.03
N ALA A 112 4.16 6.79 -8.86
CA ALA A 112 3.40 5.85 -8.03
C ALA A 112 3.40 6.25 -6.55
N THR A 113 4.55 6.71 -6.02
CA THR A 113 4.64 7.24 -4.64
C THR A 113 3.77 8.49 -4.49
N THR A 114 3.84 9.42 -5.46
CA THR A 114 3.00 10.64 -5.48
C THR A 114 1.50 10.29 -5.56
N ALA A 115 1.13 9.31 -6.39
CA ALA A 115 -0.24 8.82 -6.49
C ALA A 115 -0.69 8.16 -5.17
N THR A 116 0.18 7.42 -4.49
CA THR A 116 -0.10 6.87 -3.16
C THR A 116 -0.39 7.98 -2.15
N VAL A 117 0.44 9.05 -2.14
CA VAL A 117 0.20 10.24 -1.30
C VAL A 117 -1.12 10.90 -1.66
N TRP A 118 -1.45 11.04 -2.94
CA TRP A 118 -2.71 11.59 -3.39
C TRP A 118 -3.91 10.78 -2.89
N TYR A 119 -3.88 9.46 -3.04
CA TYR A 119 -5.01 8.62 -2.67
C TYR A 119 -5.13 8.40 -1.16
N ALA A 120 -4.04 8.17 -0.45
CA ALA A 120 -4.04 7.98 0.99
C ALA A 120 -4.25 9.32 1.74
N GLY A 121 -3.63 10.41 1.27
CA GLY A 121 -3.72 11.74 1.83
C GLY A 121 -4.89 12.59 1.33
N TYR A 122 -5.83 12.02 0.58
CA TYR A 122 -6.89 12.77 -0.12
C TYR A 122 -7.63 13.76 0.77
N ARG A 123 -8.09 13.33 1.95
CA ARG A 123 -8.83 14.18 2.89
C ARG A 123 -7.96 15.34 3.37
N LEU A 124 -6.71 15.08 3.70
CA LEU A 124 -5.74 16.08 4.14
C LEU A 124 -5.43 17.08 3.03
N ILE A 125 -5.15 16.61 1.81
CA ILE A 125 -4.82 17.43 0.65
C ILE A 125 -5.98 18.36 0.29
N HIS A 126 -7.22 17.86 0.27
CA HIS A 126 -8.40 18.63 -0.13
C HIS A 126 -8.90 19.59 0.96
N ARG A 127 -8.46 19.41 2.21
CA ARG A 127 -8.71 20.38 3.27
C ARG A 127 -8.13 21.75 2.92
N TYR A 128 -7.02 21.78 2.22
CA TYR A 128 -6.37 23.00 1.73
C TYR A 128 -6.87 23.39 0.33
N ALA A 129 -8.19 23.52 0.18
CA ALA A 129 -8.84 23.89 -1.06
C ALA A 129 -8.20 25.20 -1.64
N GLY A 130 -7.84 25.16 -2.93
CA GLY A 130 -7.08 26.22 -3.60
C GLY A 130 -5.56 26.04 -3.59
N ARG A 131 -5.01 25.20 -2.68
CA ARG A 131 -3.57 24.87 -2.60
C ARG A 131 -3.32 23.35 -2.72
N THR A 132 -4.27 22.62 -3.30
CA THR A 132 -4.24 21.14 -3.41
C THR A 132 -2.95 20.61 -4.03
N ALA A 133 -2.49 21.23 -5.13
CA ALA A 133 -1.25 20.82 -5.79
C ALA A 133 -0.02 21.03 -4.89
N LEU A 134 0.06 22.16 -4.19
CA LEU A 134 1.15 22.43 -3.27
C LEU A 134 1.11 21.51 -2.05
N ALA A 135 -0.07 21.24 -1.49
CA ALA A 135 -0.25 20.29 -0.39
C ALA A 135 0.22 18.87 -0.79
N LEU A 136 -0.10 18.43 -2.02
CA LEU A 136 0.42 17.17 -2.56
C LEU A 136 1.94 17.17 -2.60
N ALA A 137 2.56 18.23 -3.14
CA ALA A 137 4.01 18.34 -3.26
C ALA A 137 4.71 18.34 -1.89
N VAL A 138 4.20 19.14 -0.93
CA VAL A 138 4.74 19.22 0.44
C VAL A 138 4.64 17.90 1.18
N LEU A 139 3.57 17.12 0.95
CA LEU A 139 3.45 15.79 1.54
C LEU A 139 4.31 14.76 0.83
N THR A 140 4.48 14.84 -0.50
CA THR A 140 5.28 13.88 -1.27
C THR A 140 6.78 14.06 -1.03
N ALA A 141 7.26 15.29 -1.00
CA ALA A 141 8.69 15.60 -0.87
C ALA A 141 9.39 14.87 0.28
N PRO A 142 8.91 14.91 1.54
CA PRO A 142 9.52 14.17 2.64
C PRO A 142 9.43 12.65 2.48
N MET A 143 8.42 12.12 1.78
CA MET A 143 8.29 10.67 1.57
C MET A 143 9.38 10.12 0.67
N LEU A 144 9.86 10.89 -0.31
CA LEU A 144 10.93 10.47 -1.22
C LEU A 144 12.28 10.26 -0.49
N TRP A 145 12.46 10.91 0.67
CA TRP A 145 13.68 10.80 1.48
C TRP A 145 13.65 9.66 2.50
N LEU A 146 12.49 9.07 2.76
CA LEU A 146 12.40 7.90 3.62
C LEU A 146 13.36 6.82 3.14
N HIS A 147 14.11 6.22 4.05
CA HIS A 147 15.08 5.16 3.74
C HIS A 147 14.49 4.08 2.82
N PRO A 148 13.31 3.49 3.11
CA PRO A 148 12.74 2.47 2.23
C PRO A 148 12.36 2.99 0.85
N VAL A 149 11.94 4.24 0.73
CA VAL A 149 11.53 4.82 -0.56
C VAL A 149 12.75 5.14 -1.42
N SER A 150 13.74 5.84 -0.84
CA SER A 150 14.98 6.18 -1.54
C SER A 150 15.81 4.94 -1.91
N ASP A 151 15.78 3.91 -1.07
CA ASP A 151 16.40 2.62 -1.35
C ASP A 151 15.65 1.87 -2.46
N GLY A 152 14.31 1.94 -2.45
CA GLY A 152 13.47 1.44 -3.54
C GLY A 152 13.79 2.10 -4.89
N ILE A 153 14.02 3.42 -4.91
CA ILE A 153 14.45 4.16 -6.11
C ILE A 153 15.84 3.70 -6.55
N ARG A 154 16.77 3.56 -5.62
CA ARG A 154 18.16 3.10 -5.87
C ARG A 154 18.18 1.74 -6.58
N PHE A 155 17.44 0.78 -6.06
CA PHE A 155 17.41 -0.58 -6.61
C PHE A 155 16.42 -0.77 -7.77
N GLY A 156 15.52 0.18 -8.00
CA GLY A 156 14.46 0.03 -9.00
C GLY A 156 13.36 -0.94 -8.58
N GLN A 157 12.98 -0.93 -7.31
CA GLN A 157 12.03 -1.87 -6.72
C GLN A 157 10.57 -1.64 -7.14
N ILE A 158 9.82 -2.74 -7.25
CA ILE A 158 8.41 -2.74 -7.62
C ILE A 158 7.47 -2.29 -6.49
N ASN A 159 7.95 -2.10 -5.26
CA ASN A 159 7.11 -1.91 -4.07
C ASN A 159 6.21 -0.66 -4.14
N ALA A 160 6.66 0.44 -4.77
CA ALA A 160 5.83 1.63 -4.97
C ALA A 160 4.49 1.31 -5.65
N PHE A 161 4.52 0.42 -6.66
CA PHE A 161 3.32 0.00 -7.41
C PHE A 161 2.43 -0.93 -6.57
N MET A 162 3.03 -1.79 -5.74
CA MET A 162 2.28 -2.68 -4.84
C MET A 162 1.52 -1.89 -3.78
N VAL A 163 2.18 -0.89 -3.18
CA VAL A 163 1.58 0.01 -2.19
C VAL A 163 0.47 0.84 -2.81
N LEU A 164 0.69 1.38 -4.02
CA LEU A 164 -0.35 2.10 -4.76
C LEU A 164 -1.56 1.20 -5.06
N ALA A 165 -1.33 -0.01 -5.58
CA ALA A 165 -2.39 -0.95 -5.92
C ALA A 165 -3.29 -1.26 -4.71
N ALA A 166 -2.70 -1.61 -3.57
CA ALA A 166 -3.45 -1.88 -2.34
C ALA A 166 -4.17 -0.64 -1.80
N THR A 167 -3.52 0.55 -1.86
CA THR A 167 -4.12 1.82 -1.43
C THR A 167 -5.36 2.15 -2.26
N VAL A 168 -5.27 2.02 -3.59
CA VAL A 168 -6.41 2.26 -4.50
C VAL A 168 -7.51 1.22 -4.30
N ASP A 169 -7.14 -0.04 -4.10
CA ASP A 169 -8.09 -1.14 -3.96
C ASP A 169 -8.96 -1.03 -2.70
N LEU A 170 -8.35 -0.62 -1.56
CA LEU A 170 -9.03 -0.52 -0.28
C LEU A 170 -9.65 0.86 -0.02
N ARG A 171 -9.25 1.90 -0.80
CA ARG A 171 -9.72 3.27 -0.59
C ARG A 171 -11.24 3.40 -0.76
N ARG A 172 -11.86 4.19 0.11
CA ARG A 172 -13.29 4.51 0.06
C ARG A 172 -13.51 6.02 0.24
N PRO A 173 -14.30 6.67 -0.62
CA PRO A 173 -14.86 6.16 -1.87
C PRO A 173 -13.76 5.83 -2.89
N ARG A 174 -14.08 4.92 -3.81
CA ARG A 174 -13.13 4.49 -4.84
C ARG A 174 -12.85 5.59 -5.87
N PRO A 175 -11.62 5.69 -6.40
CA PRO A 175 -11.34 6.57 -7.53
C PRO A 175 -12.21 6.22 -8.74
N ARG A 176 -12.69 7.23 -9.47
CA ARG A 176 -13.58 7.04 -10.63
C ARG A 176 -13.04 6.04 -11.66
N LEU A 177 -11.74 6.07 -11.92
CA LEU A 177 -11.06 5.14 -12.84
C LEU A 177 -11.26 3.67 -12.44
N PHE A 178 -11.29 3.39 -11.13
CA PHE A 178 -11.42 2.04 -10.58
C PHE A 178 -12.80 1.76 -9.98
N ALA A 179 -13.79 2.64 -10.21
CA ALA A 179 -15.11 2.51 -9.60
C ALA A 179 -15.83 1.19 -9.96
N ARG A 180 -15.59 0.68 -11.19
CA ARG A 180 -16.14 -0.58 -11.69
C ARG A 180 -15.32 -1.82 -11.36
N VAL A 181 -14.07 -1.65 -10.93
CA VAL A 181 -13.18 -2.77 -10.59
C VAL A 181 -13.54 -3.30 -9.20
N PRO A 182 -13.89 -4.57 -9.00
CA PRO A 182 -14.22 -5.10 -7.68
C PRO A 182 -13.06 -4.99 -6.69
N THR A 183 -13.36 -4.76 -5.39
CA THR A 183 -12.34 -4.77 -4.33
C THR A 183 -11.70 -6.14 -4.26
N GLY A 184 -10.38 -6.18 -4.20
CA GLY A 184 -9.55 -7.38 -4.19
C GLY A 184 -8.83 -7.61 -5.52
N VAL A 185 -9.35 -7.12 -6.65
CA VAL A 185 -8.71 -7.34 -7.97
C VAL A 185 -7.29 -6.76 -8.03
N LEU A 186 -7.08 -5.51 -7.57
CA LEU A 186 -5.75 -4.92 -7.61
C LEU A 186 -4.79 -5.58 -6.61
N VAL A 187 -5.28 -6.01 -5.45
CA VAL A 187 -4.52 -6.83 -4.51
C VAL A 187 -4.14 -8.17 -5.15
N GLY A 188 -5.08 -8.83 -5.86
CA GLY A 188 -4.83 -10.09 -6.56
C GLY A 188 -3.78 -9.96 -7.67
N LEU A 189 -3.84 -8.89 -8.46
CA LEU A 189 -2.81 -8.58 -9.46
C LEU A 189 -1.45 -8.34 -8.79
N ALA A 190 -1.41 -7.54 -7.73
CA ALA A 190 -0.19 -7.32 -6.95
C ALA A 190 0.38 -8.63 -6.40
N MET A 191 -0.48 -9.52 -5.88
CA MET A 191 -0.10 -10.84 -5.37
C MET A 191 0.46 -11.75 -6.47
N SER A 192 -0.02 -11.63 -7.71
CA SER A 192 0.50 -12.38 -8.87
C SER A 192 1.90 -11.94 -9.30
N ILE A 193 2.29 -10.70 -8.97
CA ILE A 193 3.61 -10.15 -9.25
C ILE A 193 4.57 -10.45 -8.10
N LYS A 194 4.10 -10.32 -6.86
CA LYS A 194 4.87 -10.53 -5.63
C LYS A 194 3.93 -11.05 -4.55
N LEU A 195 4.25 -12.19 -3.92
CA LEU A 195 3.32 -12.87 -3.01
C LEU A 195 2.96 -12.09 -1.73
N THR A 196 3.80 -11.12 -1.32
CA THR A 196 3.62 -10.39 -0.06
C THR A 196 2.26 -9.67 0.09
N PRO A 197 1.61 -9.11 -0.95
CA PRO A 197 0.26 -8.58 -0.85
C PRO A 197 -0.82 -9.62 -0.49
N GLY A 198 -0.51 -10.92 -0.54
CA GLY A 198 -1.42 -11.99 -0.10
C GLY A 198 -1.89 -11.85 1.34
N VAL A 199 -1.16 -11.13 2.20
CA VAL A 199 -1.56 -10.81 3.57
C VAL A 199 -2.90 -10.04 3.62
N PHE A 200 -3.25 -9.27 2.58
CA PHE A 200 -4.53 -8.60 2.47
C PHE A 200 -5.71 -9.57 2.30
N VAL A 201 -5.48 -10.75 1.69
CA VAL A 201 -6.50 -11.80 1.59
C VAL A 201 -6.87 -12.29 2.99
N VAL A 202 -5.88 -12.55 3.84
CA VAL A 202 -6.11 -12.93 5.25
C VAL A 202 -6.93 -11.85 5.96
N HIS A 203 -6.59 -10.57 5.76
CA HIS A 203 -7.34 -9.47 6.34
C HIS A 203 -8.78 -9.40 5.81
N PHE A 204 -9.03 -9.64 4.51
CA PHE A 204 -10.39 -9.69 3.95
C PHE A 204 -11.20 -10.82 4.59
N LEU A 205 -10.61 -12.00 4.80
CA LEU A 205 -11.26 -13.12 5.47
C LEU A 205 -11.61 -12.78 6.92
N LEU A 206 -10.67 -12.23 7.70
CA LEU A 206 -10.87 -11.85 9.10
C LEU A 206 -11.90 -10.73 9.28
N THR A 207 -12.09 -9.89 8.27
CA THR A 207 -13.11 -8.83 8.26
C THR A 207 -14.42 -9.25 7.58
N ARG A 208 -14.55 -10.56 7.22
CA ARG A 208 -15.73 -11.15 6.54
C ARG A 208 -16.06 -10.49 5.20
N ARG A 209 -15.06 -9.92 4.52
CA ARG A 209 -15.19 -9.40 3.15
C ARG A 209 -14.96 -10.51 2.12
N TRP A 210 -15.82 -11.54 2.17
CA TRP A 210 -15.70 -12.76 1.35
C TRP A 210 -15.59 -12.47 -0.13
N ARG A 211 -16.36 -11.49 -0.64
CA ARG A 211 -16.28 -11.06 -2.05
C ARG A 211 -14.90 -10.49 -2.41
N ALA A 212 -14.33 -9.65 -1.54
CA ALA A 212 -13.00 -9.08 -1.77
C ALA A 212 -11.90 -10.16 -1.72
N ALA A 213 -11.99 -11.10 -0.76
CA ALA A 213 -11.11 -12.25 -0.70
C ALA A 213 -11.22 -13.12 -1.97
N ALA A 214 -12.45 -13.41 -2.42
CA ALA A 214 -12.70 -14.19 -3.62
C ALA A 214 -12.15 -13.50 -4.88
N TRP A 215 -12.35 -12.18 -5.04
CA TRP A 215 -11.78 -11.44 -6.17
C TRP A 215 -10.24 -11.41 -6.11
N ALA A 216 -9.64 -11.21 -4.94
CA ALA A 216 -8.18 -11.20 -4.81
C ALA A 216 -7.57 -12.57 -5.13
N THR A 217 -8.10 -13.62 -4.51
CA THR A 217 -7.63 -15.00 -4.76
C THR A 217 -7.93 -15.44 -6.18
N GLY A 218 -9.16 -15.20 -6.68
CA GLY A 218 -9.56 -15.57 -8.04
C GLY A 218 -8.72 -14.88 -9.10
N THR A 219 -8.44 -13.57 -8.94
CA THR A 219 -7.55 -12.83 -9.85
C THR A 219 -6.14 -13.42 -9.81
N ALA A 220 -5.59 -13.67 -8.63
CA ALA A 220 -4.24 -14.24 -8.51
C ALA A 220 -4.17 -15.66 -9.11
N VAL A 221 -5.15 -16.50 -8.86
CA VAL A 221 -5.23 -17.84 -9.44
C VAL A 221 -5.35 -17.77 -10.96
N LEU A 222 -6.27 -16.96 -11.48
CA LEU A 222 -6.47 -16.81 -12.92
C LEU A 222 -5.19 -16.34 -13.64
N VAL A 223 -4.52 -15.33 -13.08
CA VAL A 223 -3.28 -14.80 -13.64
C VAL A 223 -2.14 -15.81 -13.54
N THR A 224 -2.05 -16.56 -12.43
CA THR A 224 -1.05 -17.63 -12.25
C THR A 224 -1.29 -18.78 -13.24
N LEU A 225 -2.54 -19.20 -13.42
CA LEU A 225 -2.89 -20.24 -14.41
C LEU A 225 -2.62 -19.76 -15.84
N GLY A 226 -2.93 -18.48 -16.15
CA GLY A 226 -2.58 -17.89 -17.44
C GLY A 226 -1.06 -17.89 -17.68
N ALA A 227 -0.27 -17.53 -16.67
CA ALA A 227 1.19 -17.61 -16.75
C ALA A 227 1.67 -19.08 -16.90
N TRP A 228 0.99 -20.03 -16.24
CA TRP A 228 1.31 -21.45 -16.37
C TRP A 228 1.07 -21.98 -17.77
N LEU A 229 -0.01 -21.57 -18.44
CA LEU A 229 -0.30 -21.96 -19.83
C LEU A 229 0.74 -21.40 -20.81
N VAL A 230 1.25 -20.19 -20.56
CA VAL A 230 2.25 -19.53 -21.43
C VAL A 230 3.66 -20.05 -21.15
N MET A 231 3.96 -20.40 -19.90
CA MET A 231 5.30 -20.74 -19.40
C MET A 231 5.25 -21.93 -18.44
N PRO A 232 4.91 -23.14 -18.89
CA PRO A 232 4.75 -24.29 -18.00
C PRO A 232 6.05 -24.62 -17.25
N GLU A 233 7.18 -24.67 -17.93
CA GLU A 233 8.47 -25.00 -17.30
C GLU A 233 8.89 -23.99 -16.23
N ALA A 234 8.78 -22.70 -16.50
CA ALA A 234 9.07 -21.65 -15.52
C ALA A 234 8.12 -21.71 -14.33
N SER A 235 6.84 -22.03 -14.57
CA SER A 235 5.85 -22.19 -13.51
C SER A 235 6.16 -23.39 -12.62
N PHE A 236 6.52 -24.54 -13.20
CA PHE A 236 6.98 -25.71 -12.43
C PHE A 236 8.25 -25.38 -11.64
N ALA A 237 9.23 -24.71 -12.25
CA ALA A 237 10.47 -24.33 -11.56
C ALA A 237 10.22 -23.38 -10.37
N PHE A 238 9.27 -22.43 -10.50
CA PHE A 238 8.94 -21.52 -9.41
C PHE A 238 8.20 -22.22 -8.27
N TRP A 239 7.06 -22.82 -8.57
CA TRP A 239 6.19 -23.41 -7.54
C TRP A 239 6.76 -24.71 -6.93
N GLY A 240 7.56 -25.45 -7.70
CA GLY A 240 8.18 -26.71 -7.29
C GLY A 240 9.53 -26.58 -6.60
N GLY A 241 10.15 -25.38 -6.59
CA GLY A 241 11.50 -25.24 -6.02
C GLY A 241 11.90 -23.82 -5.69
N ALA A 242 11.95 -22.92 -6.65
CA ALA A 242 12.53 -21.58 -6.46
C ALA A 242 11.84 -20.75 -5.35
N LEU A 243 10.53 -20.92 -5.15
CA LEU A 243 9.78 -20.27 -4.06
C LEU A 243 10.22 -20.76 -2.68
N GLN A 244 10.62 -22.03 -2.55
CA GLN A 244 10.95 -22.68 -1.29
C GLN A 244 12.41 -22.51 -0.90
N ASP A 245 13.24 -22.01 -1.81
CA ASP A 245 14.69 -21.80 -1.60
C ASP A 245 14.97 -20.37 -1.11
N PRO A 246 15.16 -20.16 0.21
CA PRO A 246 15.42 -18.83 0.76
C PRO A 246 16.85 -18.34 0.43
N THR A 247 17.75 -19.20 -0.03
CA THR A 247 19.13 -18.81 -0.39
C THR A 247 19.15 -17.94 -1.63
N ARG A 248 18.17 -18.11 -2.53
CA ARG A 248 17.99 -17.28 -3.73
C ARG A 248 17.70 -15.83 -3.42
N LEU A 249 17.22 -15.52 -2.22
CA LEU A 249 16.87 -14.17 -1.79
C LEU A 249 18.08 -13.38 -1.27
N GLY A 250 19.27 -14.03 -1.17
CA GLY A 250 20.47 -13.42 -0.64
C GLY A 250 20.65 -13.67 0.87
N PRO A 251 21.60 -12.97 1.55
CA PRO A 251 21.99 -13.26 2.93
C PRO A 251 20.87 -12.88 3.92
N ASN A 252 20.12 -13.88 4.38
CA ASN A 252 18.95 -13.69 5.26
C ASN A 252 19.28 -13.01 6.61
N ALA A 253 20.50 -13.15 7.13
CA ALA A 253 21.00 -12.44 8.31
C ALA A 253 21.56 -11.04 7.98
N GLY A 254 21.58 -10.64 6.70
CA GLY A 254 22.05 -9.33 6.26
C GLY A 254 21.25 -8.18 6.85
N THR A 255 21.91 -7.04 7.04
CA THR A 255 21.28 -5.82 7.61
C THR A 255 20.08 -5.34 6.81
N SER A 256 20.08 -5.51 5.50
CA SER A 256 18.98 -5.13 4.64
C SER A 256 17.69 -5.92 4.90
N ASN A 257 17.77 -7.12 5.51
CA ASN A 257 16.58 -7.89 5.90
C ASN A 257 16.01 -7.35 7.22
N GLN A 258 14.96 -6.57 7.15
CA GLN A 258 14.26 -5.94 8.27
C GLN A 258 12.93 -6.62 8.61
N SER A 259 12.78 -7.92 8.29
CA SER A 259 11.69 -8.75 8.82
C SER A 259 11.95 -9.15 10.28
N LEU A 260 10.92 -9.65 10.97
CA LEU A 260 11.12 -10.25 12.31
C LEU A 260 12.12 -11.38 12.28
N ARG A 261 12.18 -12.19 11.21
CA ARG A 261 13.17 -13.25 11.08
C ARG A 261 14.56 -12.67 10.93
N GLY A 262 14.76 -11.65 10.07
CA GLY A 262 16.05 -10.98 9.91
C GLY A 262 16.58 -10.38 11.21
N PHE A 263 15.70 -9.74 11.99
CA PHE A 263 16.00 -9.24 13.33
C PHE A 263 16.52 -10.37 14.23
N LEU A 264 15.75 -11.47 14.34
CA LEU A 264 16.09 -12.57 15.25
C LEU A 264 17.32 -13.36 14.81
N LEU A 265 17.56 -13.49 13.50
CA LEU A 265 18.80 -14.10 12.99
C LEU A 265 20.07 -13.35 13.44
N ARG A 266 19.97 -12.06 13.75
CA ARG A 266 21.06 -11.21 14.24
C ARG A 266 21.09 -11.08 15.77
N ALA A 267 19.97 -11.29 16.47
CA ALA A 267 19.80 -10.96 17.88
C ALA A 267 19.49 -12.15 18.79
N ALA A 268 19.08 -13.30 18.26
CA ALA A 268 18.63 -14.46 19.01
C ALA A 268 19.56 -15.69 18.79
N PRO A 269 19.51 -16.71 19.66
CA PRO A 269 20.17 -17.98 19.46
C PRO A 269 19.78 -18.62 18.12
N GLN A 270 20.72 -19.30 17.47
CA GLN A 270 20.48 -20.00 16.21
C GLN A 270 19.85 -21.38 16.46
N GLY A 271 19.34 -22.02 15.41
CA GLY A 271 18.75 -23.35 15.45
C GLY A 271 17.29 -23.38 15.86
N GLY A 272 16.85 -24.48 16.46
CA GLY A 272 15.45 -24.73 16.78
C GLY A 272 14.84 -23.73 17.74
N VAL A 273 15.60 -23.28 18.74
CA VAL A 273 15.16 -22.26 19.73
C VAL A 273 14.89 -20.93 19.04
N GLY A 274 15.81 -20.46 18.20
CA GLY A 274 15.61 -19.21 17.46
C GLY A 274 14.42 -19.27 16.51
N THR A 275 14.20 -20.43 15.88
CA THR A 275 13.03 -20.65 15.02
C THR A 275 11.72 -20.62 15.84
N ALA A 276 11.69 -21.24 17.02
CA ALA A 276 10.53 -21.21 17.91
C ALA A 276 10.22 -19.78 18.38
N ILE A 277 11.22 -19.01 18.79
CA ILE A 277 11.07 -17.60 19.17
C ILE A 277 10.48 -16.81 17.99
N TRP A 278 11.02 -17.00 16.79
CA TRP A 278 10.51 -16.33 15.59
C TRP A 278 9.03 -16.66 15.33
N LEU A 279 8.63 -17.90 15.41
CA LEU A 279 7.23 -18.33 15.22
C LEU A 279 6.30 -17.68 16.26
N VAL A 280 6.71 -17.64 17.52
CA VAL A 280 5.94 -16.97 18.59
C VAL A 280 5.80 -15.47 18.26
N CYS A 281 6.88 -14.79 17.91
CA CYS A 281 6.84 -13.37 17.53
C CYS A 281 5.92 -13.13 16.32
N VAL A 282 5.99 -13.98 15.29
CA VAL A 282 5.11 -13.90 14.11
C VAL A 282 3.64 -14.03 14.53
N VAL A 283 3.31 -15.02 15.36
CA VAL A 283 1.93 -15.22 15.85
C VAL A 283 1.44 -14.02 16.64
N VAL A 284 2.22 -13.52 17.58
CA VAL A 284 1.87 -12.34 18.41
C VAL A 284 1.64 -11.12 17.53
N VAL A 285 2.57 -10.80 16.64
CA VAL A 285 2.46 -9.63 15.74
C VAL A 285 1.29 -9.80 14.76
N ALA A 286 1.03 -11.02 14.26
CA ALA A 286 -0.11 -11.29 13.40
C ALA A 286 -1.43 -11.07 14.15
N VAL A 287 -1.60 -11.64 15.34
CA VAL A 287 -2.84 -11.51 16.13
C VAL A 287 -3.11 -10.04 16.47
N VAL A 288 -2.12 -9.35 17.03
CA VAL A 288 -2.25 -7.93 17.41
C VAL A 288 -2.48 -7.06 16.17
N GLY A 289 -1.70 -7.25 15.12
CA GLY A 289 -1.78 -6.46 13.91
C GLY A 289 -3.10 -6.66 13.15
N PHE A 290 -3.58 -7.89 13.00
CA PHE A 290 -4.88 -8.13 12.35
C PHE A 290 -6.06 -7.66 13.22
N ALA A 291 -5.97 -7.73 14.55
CA ALA A 291 -6.96 -7.12 15.44
C ALA A 291 -7.02 -5.61 15.22
N LEU A 292 -5.86 -4.97 15.09
CA LEU A 292 -5.73 -3.53 14.82
C LEU A 292 -6.27 -3.17 13.41
N ALA A 293 -5.92 -3.93 12.38
CA ALA A 293 -6.45 -3.76 11.03
C ALA A 293 -7.98 -3.91 10.99
N ARG A 294 -8.53 -4.90 11.74
CA ARG A 294 -9.98 -5.06 11.89
C ARG A 294 -10.61 -3.86 12.60
N LYS A 295 -9.94 -3.27 13.59
CA LYS A 295 -10.41 -2.04 14.26
C LYS A 295 -10.45 -0.88 13.27
N ALA A 296 -9.38 -0.64 12.48
CA ALA A 296 -9.34 0.37 11.43
C ALA A 296 -10.49 0.19 10.43
N TYR A 297 -10.73 -1.05 9.98
CA TYR A 297 -11.86 -1.38 9.10
C TYR A 297 -13.22 -1.02 9.71
N ARG A 298 -13.45 -1.33 11.00
CA ARG A 298 -14.69 -0.99 11.71
C ARG A 298 -14.89 0.51 11.90
N GLN A 299 -13.80 1.26 11.97
CA GLN A 299 -13.80 2.73 12.04
C GLN A 299 -13.89 3.39 10.67
N HIS A 300 -14.02 2.61 9.58
CA HIS A 300 -14.01 3.09 8.19
C HIS A 300 -12.74 3.88 7.81
N ASP A 301 -11.62 3.64 8.49
CA ASP A 301 -10.32 4.22 8.17
C ASP A 301 -9.53 3.31 7.24
N SER A 302 -9.79 3.43 5.94
CA SER A 302 -9.11 2.62 4.92
C SER A 302 -7.61 2.92 4.81
N VAL A 303 -7.16 4.10 5.22
CA VAL A 303 -5.73 4.46 5.18
C VAL A 303 -4.98 3.73 6.30
N ALA A 304 -5.51 3.79 7.53
CA ALA A 304 -4.97 3.03 8.65
C ALA A 304 -5.06 1.51 8.41
N GLU A 305 -6.14 1.03 7.77
CA GLU A 305 -6.30 -0.37 7.36
C GLU A 305 -5.14 -0.83 6.47
N VAL A 306 -4.86 -0.09 5.38
CA VAL A 306 -3.75 -0.39 4.46
C VAL A 306 -2.40 -0.27 5.16
N ALA A 307 -2.21 0.75 6.00
CA ALA A 307 -0.97 0.98 6.73
C ALA A 307 -0.63 -0.22 7.64
N VAL A 308 -1.59 -0.69 8.43
CA VAL A 308 -1.38 -1.81 9.35
C VAL A 308 -1.10 -3.10 8.58
N VAL A 309 -1.94 -3.44 7.57
CA VAL A 309 -1.75 -4.67 6.80
C VAL A 309 -0.46 -4.64 5.99
N GLY A 310 -0.07 -3.47 5.48
CA GLY A 310 1.20 -3.26 4.80
C GLY A 310 2.42 -3.49 5.71
N LEU A 311 2.38 -3.04 6.96
CA LEU A 311 3.42 -3.35 7.95
C LEU A 311 3.47 -4.86 8.27
N LEU A 312 2.31 -5.51 8.37
CA LEU A 312 2.26 -6.97 8.56
C LEU A 312 2.88 -7.72 7.37
N ALA A 313 2.70 -7.26 6.14
CA ALA A 313 3.33 -7.86 4.96
C ALA A 313 4.86 -7.91 5.07
N VAL A 314 5.45 -6.93 5.75
CA VAL A 314 6.90 -6.86 5.98
C VAL A 314 7.31 -7.67 7.19
N LEU A 315 6.66 -7.44 8.34
CA LEU A 315 7.05 -8.05 9.62
C LEU A 315 6.87 -9.57 9.63
N LEU A 316 5.79 -10.08 9.03
CA LEU A 316 5.49 -11.53 9.01
C LEU A 316 6.26 -12.28 7.92
N SER A 317 6.83 -11.59 6.94
CA SER A 317 7.62 -12.23 5.89
C SER A 317 8.91 -12.81 6.45
N PRO A 318 9.36 -14.00 6.00
CA PRO A 318 10.67 -14.54 6.40
C PRO A 318 11.83 -13.68 5.90
N VAL A 319 11.65 -13.00 4.77
CA VAL A 319 12.64 -12.06 4.22
C VAL A 319 11.92 -10.79 3.78
N ALA A 320 12.33 -9.66 4.32
CA ALA A 320 11.81 -8.36 3.92
C ALA A 320 12.94 -7.31 3.93
N TRP A 321 13.35 -6.92 2.76
CA TRP A 321 14.40 -5.91 2.58
C TRP A 321 13.91 -4.53 3.02
N ILE A 322 14.81 -3.61 3.32
CA ILE A 322 14.51 -2.22 3.74
C ILE A 322 13.45 -1.58 2.85
N HIS A 323 13.62 -1.66 1.54
CA HIS A 323 12.69 -1.08 0.58
C HIS A 323 11.28 -1.71 0.57
N HIS A 324 11.08 -2.89 1.19
CA HIS A 324 9.74 -3.43 1.41
C HIS A 324 8.92 -2.58 2.39
N LEU A 325 9.56 -1.78 3.25
CA LEU A 325 8.91 -0.82 4.13
C LEU A 325 8.34 0.43 3.40
N HIS A 326 8.22 0.42 2.09
CA HIS A 326 7.56 1.49 1.31
C HIS A 326 6.15 1.82 1.83
N TRP A 327 5.50 0.88 2.53
CA TRP A 327 4.22 1.09 3.24
C TRP A 327 4.24 2.26 4.23
N LEU A 328 5.41 2.70 4.68
CA LEU A 328 5.57 3.86 5.58
C LEU A 328 4.98 5.15 5.01
N VAL A 329 4.91 5.28 3.69
CA VAL A 329 4.19 6.39 3.04
C VAL A 329 2.73 6.42 3.50
N VAL A 330 2.06 5.27 3.50
CA VAL A 330 0.66 5.16 3.94
C VAL A 330 0.56 5.26 5.47
N VAL A 331 1.52 4.69 6.21
CA VAL A 331 1.60 4.78 7.69
C VAL A 331 1.66 6.23 8.15
N ILE A 332 2.56 7.03 7.58
CA ILE A 332 2.72 8.44 7.95
C ILE A 332 1.43 9.21 7.65
N LEU A 333 0.80 8.96 6.50
CA LEU A 333 -0.48 9.60 6.15
C LEU A 333 -1.63 9.17 7.06
N ALA A 334 -1.66 7.90 7.50
CA ALA A 334 -2.62 7.41 8.49
C ALA A 334 -2.41 8.08 9.86
N LEU A 335 -1.16 8.26 10.28
CA LEU A 335 -0.81 8.98 11.51
C LEU A 335 -1.20 10.46 11.44
N LEU A 336 -0.93 11.14 10.31
CA LEU A 336 -1.33 12.53 10.11
C LEU A 336 -2.86 12.71 10.14
N GLY A 337 -3.61 11.76 9.57
CA GLY A 337 -5.06 11.87 9.45
C GLY A 337 -5.51 13.03 8.55
N SER A 338 -6.73 13.53 8.77
CA SER A 338 -7.30 14.61 7.96
C SER A 338 -6.98 16.01 8.46
N ASP A 339 -6.58 16.17 9.74
CA ASP A 339 -6.31 17.47 10.36
C ASP A 339 -5.17 17.39 11.40
N PRO A 340 -3.91 17.25 10.93
CA PRO A 340 -2.78 17.08 11.86
C PRO A 340 -2.47 18.33 12.69
N LEU A 341 -2.89 19.51 12.25
CA LEU A 341 -2.62 20.75 12.98
C LEU A 341 -3.50 20.90 14.23
N ARG A 342 -4.66 20.25 14.27
CA ARG A 342 -5.54 20.20 15.44
C ARG A 342 -5.15 19.09 16.43
N ASP A 343 -4.46 18.06 15.99
CA ASP A 343 -3.99 16.96 16.86
C ASP A 343 -2.45 16.90 16.85
N ARG A 344 -1.85 17.66 17.77
CA ARG A 344 -0.38 17.70 17.92
C ARG A 344 0.25 16.31 18.12
N ARG A 345 -0.48 15.36 18.75
CA ARG A 345 0.04 14.00 19.00
C ARG A 345 0.19 13.23 17.70
N ARG A 346 -0.78 13.35 16.80
CA ARG A 346 -0.71 12.74 15.45
C ARG A 346 0.44 13.33 14.64
N LEU A 347 0.60 14.65 14.69
CA LEU A 347 1.70 15.35 14.02
C LEU A 347 3.06 14.89 14.57
N VAL A 348 3.20 14.78 15.90
CA VAL A 348 4.43 14.30 16.55
C VAL A 348 4.69 12.83 16.18
N ALA A 349 3.67 11.96 16.23
CA ALA A 349 3.81 10.56 15.86
C ALA A 349 4.29 10.40 14.39
N ALA A 350 3.67 11.13 13.47
CA ALA A 350 4.08 11.14 12.07
C ALA A 350 5.51 11.70 11.90
N GLY A 351 5.86 12.77 12.62
CA GLY A 351 7.20 13.35 12.63
C GLY A 351 8.26 12.38 13.15
N VAL A 352 7.99 11.70 14.26
CA VAL A 352 8.90 10.69 14.84
C VAL A 352 9.17 9.57 13.83
N VAL A 353 8.12 9.01 13.22
CA VAL A 353 8.29 7.94 12.21
C VAL A 353 9.07 8.47 10.99
N THR A 354 8.76 9.67 10.53
CA THR A 354 9.46 10.27 9.38
C THR A 354 10.95 10.45 9.68
N LEU A 355 11.30 11.05 10.81
CA LEU A 355 12.68 11.30 11.20
C LEU A 355 13.44 9.98 11.43
N TRP A 356 12.80 9.00 12.08
CA TRP A 356 13.39 7.69 12.29
C TRP A 356 13.90 7.05 11.00
N PHE A 357 13.03 7.02 9.98
CA PHE A 357 13.38 6.41 8.69
C PHE A 357 14.18 7.33 7.76
N TRP A 358 14.30 8.62 8.06
CA TRP A 358 15.26 9.49 7.36
C TRP A 358 16.70 9.25 7.82
N CYS A 359 16.90 8.91 9.10
CA CYS A 359 18.22 8.73 9.70
C CYS A 359 19.01 7.51 9.17
N ARG A 360 18.36 6.56 8.44
CA ARG A 360 19.03 5.37 7.87
C ARG A 360 19.84 4.59 8.90
N LEU A 361 19.32 4.45 10.10
CA LEU A 361 20.00 3.89 11.28
C LEU A 361 20.65 2.51 11.05
N PRO A 362 20.08 1.57 10.24
CA PRO A 362 20.72 0.29 9.99
C PRO A 362 22.15 0.40 9.42
N TRP A 363 22.40 1.41 8.58
CA TRP A 363 23.73 1.63 8.01
C TRP A 363 24.72 2.22 9.03
N TRP A 364 24.24 3.06 9.95
CA TRP A 364 25.05 3.50 11.09
C TRP A 364 25.41 2.31 11.99
N GLY A 365 24.51 1.35 12.16
CA GLY A 365 24.76 0.12 12.89
C GLY A 365 25.89 -0.71 12.28
N ILE A 366 25.95 -0.82 10.95
CA ILE A 366 27.08 -1.50 10.27
C ILE A 366 28.40 -0.75 10.51
N SER A 367 28.39 0.57 10.30
CA SER A 367 29.60 1.39 10.53
C SER A 367 30.07 1.30 11.97
N TRP A 368 29.13 1.26 12.93
CA TRP A 368 29.44 1.06 14.34
C TRP A 368 30.05 -0.30 14.62
N LEU A 369 29.52 -1.38 14.06
CA LEU A 369 29.99 -2.75 14.22
C LEU A 369 31.32 -3.01 13.53
N ALA A 370 31.71 -2.19 12.55
CA ALA A 370 33.01 -2.27 11.88
C ALA A 370 34.17 -1.82 12.78
N ASP A 371 33.93 -1.02 13.83
CA ASP A 371 34.93 -0.63 14.83
C ASP A 371 34.88 -1.60 16.02
N ALA A 372 35.88 -2.47 16.12
CA ALA A 372 35.98 -3.47 17.18
C ALA A 372 36.08 -2.88 18.62
N ARG A 373 36.34 -1.58 18.76
CA ARG A 373 36.40 -0.88 20.05
C ARG A 373 35.00 -0.51 20.57
N GLN A 374 33.97 -0.52 19.68
CA GLN A 374 32.66 -0.09 20.02
C GLN A 374 31.82 -1.23 20.63
N PRO A 375 30.90 -0.92 21.58
CA PRO A 375 30.00 -1.92 22.13
C PRO A 375 29.08 -2.52 21.04
N THR A 376 29.15 -3.82 20.85
CA THR A 376 28.38 -4.55 19.82
C THR A 376 26.88 -4.43 20.01
N PHE A 377 26.42 -4.30 21.26
CA PHE A 377 25.00 -4.14 21.59
C PHE A 377 24.36 -2.94 20.87
N PHE A 378 24.97 -1.75 20.95
CA PHE A 378 24.46 -0.55 20.27
C PHE A 378 24.46 -0.69 18.75
N GLY A 379 25.54 -1.24 18.20
CA GLY A 379 25.59 -1.52 16.76
C GLY A 379 24.49 -2.46 16.30
N ARG A 380 24.19 -3.50 17.06
CA ARG A 380 23.09 -4.44 16.79
C ARG A 380 21.72 -3.78 16.93
N MET A 381 21.51 -2.92 17.92
CA MET A 381 20.26 -2.14 18.04
C MET A 381 20.04 -1.27 16.81
N LEU A 382 21.04 -0.50 16.41
CA LEU A 382 20.97 0.34 15.22
C LEU A 382 20.79 -0.49 13.94
N GLN A 383 21.47 -1.61 13.81
CA GLN A 383 21.36 -2.52 12.67
C GLN A 383 19.93 -3.03 12.47
N ASN A 384 19.17 -3.15 13.54
CA ASN A 384 17.78 -3.62 13.54
C ASN A 384 16.74 -2.49 13.62
N ALA A 385 17.17 -1.24 13.49
CA ALA A 385 16.33 -0.08 13.76
C ALA A 385 15.07 -0.01 12.88
N ASP A 386 15.13 -0.42 11.61
CA ASP A 386 13.96 -0.34 10.73
C ASP A 386 12.88 -1.36 11.13
N THR A 387 13.27 -2.56 11.63
CA THR A 387 12.31 -3.52 12.21
C THR A 387 11.66 -2.94 13.49
N VAL A 388 12.48 -2.37 14.38
CA VAL A 388 11.99 -1.73 15.61
C VAL A 388 11.10 -0.53 15.26
N GLY A 389 11.50 0.30 14.30
CA GLY A 389 10.70 1.42 13.81
C GLY A 389 9.34 1.01 13.23
N ALA A 390 9.28 -0.13 12.53
CA ALA A 390 8.02 -0.69 12.03
C ALA A 390 7.09 -1.14 13.18
N LEU A 391 7.63 -1.76 14.22
CA LEU A 391 6.88 -2.14 15.43
C LEU A 391 6.40 -0.90 16.21
N VAL A 392 7.25 0.11 16.35
CA VAL A 392 6.88 1.41 16.96
C VAL A 392 5.77 2.08 16.14
N ALA A 393 5.88 2.11 14.82
CA ALA A 393 4.86 2.66 13.93
C ALA A 393 3.50 1.93 14.11
N LEU A 394 3.53 0.60 14.24
CA LEU A 394 2.33 -0.20 14.53
C LEU A 394 1.71 0.18 15.89
N GLY A 395 2.53 0.38 16.93
CA GLY A 395 2.09 0.86 18.26
C GLY A 395 1.50 2.28 18.22
N LEU A 396 2.10 3.18 17.44
CA LEU A 396 1.57 4.53 17.24
C LEU A 396 0.22 4.51 16.50
N LEU A 397 0.06 3.68 15.46
CA LEU A 397 -1.22 3.47 14.80
C LEU A 397 -2.27 2.91 15.79
N ALA A 398 -1.87 1.96 16.65
CA ALA A 398 -2.74 1.43 17.69
C ALA A 398 -3.22 2.53 18.65
N SER A 399 -2.33 3.43 19.08
CA SER A 399 -2.66 4.55 19.95
C SER A 399 -3.64 5.54 19.30
N VAL A 400 -3.47 5.81 18.00
CA VAL A 400 -4.38 6.67 17.23
C VAL A 400 -5.76 6.03 17.11
N LEU A 401 -5.81 4.76 16.69
CA LEU A 401 -7.07 4.02 16.53
C LEU A 401 -7.79 3.77 17.86
N ALA A 402 -7.07 3.69 18.98
CA ALA A 402 -7.69 3.55 20.31
C ALA A 402 -8.53 4.78 20.70
N ARG A 403 -8.16 5.96 20.23
CA ARG A 403 -8.80 7.25 20.57
C ARG A 403 -9.87 7.68 19.57
N THR A 404 -9.92 7.07 18.41
CA THR A 404 -10.93 7.38 17.39
C THR A 404 -12.20 6.60 17.75
N PRO A 405 -13.32 7.26 18.07
CA PRO A 405 -14.57 6.58 18.41
C PRO A 405 -15.08 5.80 17.19
N SER A 406 -15.72 4.65 17.46
CA SER A 406 -16.42 3.93 16.42
C SER A 406 -17.65 4.71 15.94
N PRO A 407 -18.15 4.48 14.72
CA PRO A 407 -19.36 5.14 14.24
C PRO A 407 -20.58 4.95 15.15
N ARG A 408 -20.67 3.82 15.90
CA ARG A 408 -21.69 3.56 16.89
C ARG A 408 -21.52 4.46 18.12
N GLU A 409 -20.32 4.52 18.68
CA GLU A 409 -20.00 5.40 19.80
C GLU A 409 -20.23 6.88 19.45
N ALA A 410 -19.85 7.27 18.22
CA ALA A 410 -20.11 8.63 17.72
C ALA A 410 -21.61 8.95 17.61
N LEU A 411 -22.44 7.97 17.22
CA LEU A 411 -23.89 8.13 17.17
C LEU A 411 -24.53 8.14 18.57
N GLU A 412 -24.06 7.33 19.50
CA GLU A 412 -24.50 7.28 20.88
C GLU A 412 -24.16 8.59 21.62
N THR A 413 -22.97 9.13 21.40
CA THR A 413 -22.56 10.44 21.95
C THR A 413 -23.39 11.60 21.39
N ARG A 414 -23.87 11.49 20.14
CA ARG A 414 -24.80 12.48 19.57
C ARG A 414 -26.23 12.38 20.12
N ARG A 415 -26.65 11.21 20.56
CA ARG A 415 -27.99 10.98 21.14
C ARG A 415 -28.09 11.38 22.61
N ASP A 416 -26.97 11.44 23.32
CA ASP A 416 -26.86 11.85 24.72
C ASP A 416 -25.87 13.01 24.88
N PRO A 417 -26.28 14.27 24.60
CA PRO A 417 -25.41 15.44 24.70
C PRO A 417 -24.91 15.73 26.13
N GLY A 418 -25.56 15.16 27.13
CA GLY A 418 -25.22 15.37 28.56
C GLY A 418 -23.91 14.68 29.00
N ARG A 419 -23.33 13.80 28.22
CA ARG A 419 -22.03 13.13 28.49
C ARG A 419 -20.82 13.90 27.95
N GLN A 420 -20.98 15.07 27.36
CA GLN A 420 -19.89 15.87 26.81
C GLN A 420 -19.32 16.86 27.85
N GLY A 421 -18.43 16.39 28.69
CA GLY A 421 -17.35 17.18 29.22
C GLY A 421 -16.20 17.19 28.25
N ALA A 422 -16.02 18.30 27.50
CA ALA A 422 -14.78 18.78 26.89
C ALA A 422 -13.94 17.82 26.00
N THR A 423 -14.33 17.58 24.73
CA THR A 423 -13.36 17.42 23.61
C THR A 423 -14.03 17.84 22.29
N GLY A 424 -13.42 18.80 21.59
CA GLY A 424 -13.95 19.50 20.42
C GLY A 424 -14.30 18.61 19.21
N SER A 425 -15.51 18.80 18.71
CA SER A 425 -16.14 17.96 17.67
C SER A 425 -16.55 18.69 16.38
N ASP A 426 -15.98 19.86 16.04
CA ASP A 426 -16.41 20.62 14.85
C ASP A 426 -15.82 20.15 13.51
N GLY A 427 -14.69 19.45 13.52
CA GLY A 427 -14.04 19.01 12.28
C GLY A 427 -14.66 17.80 11.57
N GLN A 428 -15.53 17.03 12.25
CA GLN A 428 -16.12 15.81 11.70
C GLN A 428 -17.40 16.08 10.88
N ARG A 429 -18.13 17.15 11.21
CA ARG A 429 -19.40 17.53 10.53
C ARG A 429 -19.19 17.92 9.06
N ASP A 430 -18.11 18.63 8.76
CA ASP A 430 -17.82 19.11 7.40
C ASP A 430 -17.43 17.98 6.43
N VAL A 431 -16.82 16.92 6.95
CA VAL A 431 -16.37 15.76 6.13
C VAL A 431 -17.56 14.84 5.80
N GLU A 432 -18.45 14.56 6.76
CA GLU A 432 -19.64 13.73 6.52
C GLU A 432 -20.64 14.41 5.55
N HIS A 433 -20.77 15.74 5.63
CA HIS A 433 -21.61 16.49 4.67
C HIS A 433 -21.04 16.46 3.25
N LEU A 434 -19.70 16.43 3.09
CA LEU A 434 -19.07 16.32 1.78
C LEU A 434 -19.20 14.89 1.20
N GLU A 435 -19.10 13.86 2.04
CA GLU A 435 -19.30 12.46 1.62
C GLU A 435 -20.78 12.18 1.27
N GLN A 436 -21.74 12.65 2.07
CA GLN A 436 -23.18 12.48 1.79
C GLN A 436 -23.64 13.27 0.56
N ARG A 437 -23.07 14.45 0.28
CA ARG A 437 -23.32 15.18 -0.96
C ARG A 437 -22.79 14.42 -2.17
N HIS A 438 -21.62 13.79 -2.03
CA HIS A 438 -21.01 13.03 -3.12
C HIS A 438 -21.81 11.75 -3.43
N ASP A 439 -22.31 11.06 -2.40
CA ASP A 439 -23.14 9.87 -2.55
C ASP A 439 -24.53 10.19 -3.13
N ARG A 440 -25.14 11.30 -2.74
CA ARG A 440 -26.42 11.77 -3.33
C ARG A 440 -26.28 12.20 -4.79
N GLU A 441 -25.16 12.85 -5.16
CA GLU A 441 -24.87 13.18 -6.55
C GLU A 441 -24.63 11.93 -7.43
N HIS A 442 -24.12 10.84 -6.83
CA HIS A 442 -23.93 9.56 -7.52
C HIS A 442 -25.24 8.77 -7.66
N GLN A 443 -26.15 8.82 -6.67
CA GLN A 443 -27.48 8.21 -6.76
C GLN A 443 -28.40 8.96 -7.73
N ALA A 444 -28.29 10.29 -7.83
CA ALA A 444 -29.07 11.10 -8.76
C ALA A 444 -28.66 10.95 -10.24
N LYS A 445 -27.51 10.31 -10.52
CA LYS A 445 -26.96 10.09 -11.88
C LYS A 445 -27.04 8.64 -12.36
N ALA A 446 -27.67 7.73 -11.61
CA ALA A 446 -27.99 6.40 -12.10
C ALA A 446 -29.10 6.55 -13.16
N PRO A 447 -28.94 6.00 -14.38
CA PRO A 447 -29.98 6.01 -15.37
C PRO A 447 -31.20 5.24 -14.81
N ALA A 448 -32.39 5.86 -14.86
CA ALA A 448 -33.62 5.19 -14.55
C ALA A 448 -33.74 3.95 -15.45
N HIS A 449 -33.93 2.78 -14.86
CA HIS A 449 -34.34 1.61 -15.60
C HIS A 449 -35.65 1.94 -16.31
N PRO A 450 -35.81 1.66 -17.61
CA PRO A 450 -37.08 1.77 -18.28
C PRO A 450 -38.03 0.77 -17.60
N GLY A 451 -39.09 1.28 -17.02
CA GLY A 451 -40.15 0.47 -16.43
C GLY A 451 -40.70 -0.48 -17.46
N ASP A 452 -40.83 -1.73 -17.08
CA ASP A 452 -41.54 -2.76 -17.82
C ASP A 452 -43.02 -2.37 -17.83
N GLY A 453 -43.47 -1.81 -18.96
CA GLY A 453 -44.85 -1.44 -19.21
C GLY A 453 -45.67 -2.70 -19.44
N ARG A 454 -46.19 -3.30 -18.38
CA ARG A 454 -47.27 -4.24 -18.45
C ARG A 454 -48.56 -3.47 -18.16
N GLU A 455 -49.37 -3.26 -19.19
CA GLU A 455 -50.77 -2.92 -19.04
C GLU A 455 -51.51 -3.99 -18.23
N PRO A 456 -52.41 -3.63 -17.30
CA PRO A 456 -53.21 -4.58 -16.56
C PRO A 456 -54.29 -5.16 -17.48
N ASP A 457 -54.35 -6.50 -17.50
CA ASP A 457 -55.38 -7.31 -18.18
C ASP A 457 -56.77 -6.99 -17.61
N PRO A 458 -57.81 -6.71 -18.45
CA PRO A 458 -59.13 -6.23 -18.00
C PRO A 458 -60.10 -7.31 -17.50
N LEU A 459 -59.64 -8.52 -17.10
CA LEU A 459 -60.55 -9.65 -16.80
C LEU A 459 -60.60 -10.09 -15.33
N GLU A 460 -60.35 -9.24 -14.35
CA GLU A 460 -60.60 -9.61 -12.95
C GLU A 460 -61.57 -8.64 -12.25
N GLN A 461 -62.82 -8.58 -12.76
CA GLN A 461 -63.98 -8.09 -12.01
C GLN A 461 -65.13 -9.05 -12.22
N LEU A 462 -65.28 -10.05 -11.33
CA LEU A 462 -66.57 -10.68 -11.02
C LEU A 462 -66.57 -11.20 -9.58
N PRO A 463 -67.69 -11.02 -8.84
CA PRO A 463 -67.76 -11.17 -7.39
C PRO A 463 -67.97 -12.63 -6.96
N ALA A 464 -67.53 -12.94 -5.76
CA ALA A 464 -67.76 -14.20 -5.07
C ALA A 464 -69.25 -14.39 -4.75
N GLN A 465 -69.84 -15.51 -5.15
CA GLN A 465 -71.07 -16.07 -4.57
C GLN A 465 -70.93 -17.57 -4.33
N HIS A 466 -71.09 -17.92 -3.07
CA HIS A 466 -71.68 -19.13 -2.45
C HIS A 466 -71.71 -20.48 -3.15
N GLY A 467 -71.41 -21.45 -2.37
CA GLY A 467 -72.09 -22.76 -2.44
C GLY A 467 -71.20 -23.94 -2.03
N ALA A 468 -71.26 -24.27 -0.82
CA ALA A 468 -71.50 -25.56 -0.12
C ALA A 468 -71.41 -26.88 -0.93
N GLU A 469 -70.91 -27.88 -0.18
CA GLU A 469 -71.15 -29.33 -0.29
C GLU A 469 -70.32 -30.17 -1.27
N ARG A 470 -69.40 -30.90 -0.80
CA ARG A 470 -69.19 -32.29 -0.36
C ARG A 470 -67.74 -32.68 -0.37
#